data_22a421263dddafe0c807cf42e8eb2aff
#
_entry.id   22a421263dddafe0c807cf42e8eb2aff
#
_cell.length_a   1.000
_cell.length_b   1.000
_cell.length_c   1.000
_cell.angle_alpha   90.00
_cell.angle_beta   90.00
_cell.angle_gamma   90.00
#
_symmetry.space_group_name_H-M   'P 1'
#
loop_
_entity.id
_entity.type
_entity.pdbx_description
1 polymer ?
#
loop_
_entity_poly.entity_id
_entity_poly.type
_entity_poly.pdbx_seq_one_letter_code
_entity_poly.pdbx_strand_id
1 'polypeptide(L)'
;SMVCNLNKEFKINNPVLKINHLGCSETKEKFTRALLDYFNPIKSDLNERDLSRLQKNPLRILDSKDPKTQEILKGAPSISDYLPKSSLELLSNIQKMFSEECNIKIDPNLVRGLDYYTGLVFESISSDLGAQDSYLGWGRYDNLCSQLGGKDMPAIGMAIGIERLALISSLSKNSRITITFIIISNNNQSKAYNIAHNLRSTKK
;
A
#
# COMPACT_ATOMS: atom_id res chain seq x y z
N SER A 1 -3.61 5.18 -13.16
CA SER A 1 -3.83 6.59 -13.49
C SER A 1 -4.28 7.44 -12.29
N MET A 2 -5.24 7.01 -11.42
CA MET A 2 -5.69 7.82 -10.26
C MET A 2 -4.52 8.27 -9.36
N VAL A 3 -3.61 7.37 -8.98
CA VAL A 3 -2.43 7.71 -8.16
C VAL A 3 -1.48 8.66 -8.90
N CYS A 4 -1.28 8.44 -10.19
CA CYS A 4 -0.43 9.32 -11.01
C CYS A 4 -1.01 10.73 -11.08
N ASN A 5 -2.33 10.86 -11.23
CA ASN A 5 -3.02 12.15 -11.19
C ASN A 5 -2.91 12.81 -9.81
N LEU A 6 -3.11 12.05 -8.74
CA LEU A 6 -2.93 12.54 -7.37
C LEU A 6 -1.51 13.10 -7.18
N ASN A 7 -0.49 12.38 -7.60
CA ASN A 7 0.90 12.83 -7.49
C ASN A 7 1.15 14.13 -8.26
N LYS A 8 0.55 14.29 -9.45
CA LYS A 8 0.61 15.52 -10.24
C LYS A 8 -0.11 16.68 -9.56
N GLU A 9 -1.34 16.45 -9.09
CA GLU A 9 -2.16 17.47 -8.40
C GLU A 9 -1.48 18.01 -7.14
N PHE A 10 -0.91 17.12 -6.33
CA PHE A 10 -0.19 17.48 -5.10
C PHE A 10 1.26 17.89 -5.35
N LYS A 11 1.73 17.86 -6.61
CA LYS A 11 3.11 18.20 -7.01
C LYS A 11 4.15 17.45 -6.20
N ILE A 12 3.94 16.13 -6.03
CA ILE A 12 4.87 15.28 -5.32
C ILE A 12 6.14 15.12 -6.14
N ASN A 13 7.29 15.34 -5.50
CA ASN A 13 8.58 15.25 -6.15
C ASN A 13 9.00 13.78 -6.29
N ASN A 14 9.32 13.36 -7.52
CA ASN A 14 9.87 12.03 -7.86
C ASN A 14 9.16 10.85 -7.16
N PRO A 15 7.83 10.75 -7.19
CA PRO A 15 7.13 9.65 -6.55
C PRO A 15 7.43 8.32 -7.27
N VAL A 16 7.63 7.26 -6.50
CA VAL A 16 7.76 5.90 -7.02
C VAL A 16 6.55 5.09 -6.61
N LEU A 17 5.90 4.45 -7.57
CA LEU A 17 4.83 3.49 -7.33
C LEU A 17 5.40 2.08 -7.35
N LYS A 18 5.55 1.47 -6.19
CA LYS A 18 5.89 0.06 -6.05
C LYS A 18 4.65 -0.80 -6.26
N ILE A 19 4.81 -1.88 -7.02
CA ILE A 19 3.74 -2.85 -7.28
C ILE A 19 4.24 -4.26 -7.02
N ASN A 20 3.35 -5.12 -6.53
CA ASN A 20 3.58 -6.55 -6.39
C ASN A 20 2.29 -7.33 -6.56
N HIS A 21 2.40 -8.64 -6.65
CA HIS A 21 1.28 -9.58 -6.66
C HIS A 21 1.50 -10.64 -5.58
N LEU A 22 0.58 -10.73 -4.62
CA LEU A 22 0.71 -11.65 -3.48
C LEU A 22 0.17 -13.07 -3.79
N GLY A 23 -0.33 -13.29 -4.99
CA GLY A 23 -0.94 -14.56 -5.38
C GLY A 23 -2.29 -14.81 -4.70
N CYS A 24 -2.77 -16.04 -4.82
CA CYS A 24 -3.91 -16.57 -4.07
C CYS A 24 -3.45 -17.15 -2.72
N SER A 25 -4.38 -17.67 -1.93
CA SER A 25 -4.08 -18.29 -0.63
C SER A 25 -3.04 -19.39 -0.74
N GLU A 26 -3.17 -20.28 -1.74
CA GLU A 26 -2.22 -21.37 -1.97
C GLU A 26 -0.79 -20.86 -2.29
N THR A 27 -0.67 -19.83 -3.12
CA THR A 27 0.62 -19.19 -3.42
C THR A 27 1.24 -18.61 -2.15
N LYS A 28 0.45 -17.91 -1.34
CA LYS A 28 0.91 -17.32 -0.07
C LYS A 28 1.37 -18.39 0.91
N GLU A 29 0.66 -19.49 1.02
CA GLU A 29 1.04 -20.62 1.90
C GLU A 29 2.35 -21.25 1.47
N LYS A 30 2.52 -21.56 0.19
CA LYS A 30 3.76 -22.11 -0.35
C LYS A 30 4.95 -21.19 -0.11
N PHE A 31 4.77 -19.91 -0.40
CA PHE A 31 5.82 -18.92 -0.21
C PHE A 31 6.13 -18.70 1.28
N THR A 32 5.12 -18.64 2.15
CA THR A 32 5.29 -18.54 3.60
C THR A 32 6.11 -19.71 4.14
N ARG A 33 5.81 -20.94 3.68
CA ARG A 33 6.58 -22.12 4.07
C ARG A 33 8.03 -22.02 3.64
N ALA A 34 8.28 -21.62 2.40
CA ALA A 34 9.64 -21.44 1.89
C ALA A 34 10.43 -20.38 2.68
N LEU A 35 9.79 -19.28 3.07
CA LEU A 35 10.41 -18.28 3.94
C LEU A 35 10.74 -18.85 5.32
N LEU A 36 9.83 -19.60 5.93
CA LEU A 36 10.07 -20.25 7.22
C LEU A 36 11.24 -21.24 7.13
N ASP A 37 11.29 -22.07 6.09
CA ASP A 37 12.37 -23.04 5.88
C ASP A 37 13.72 -22.33 5.69
N TYR A 38 13.73 -21.20 4.99
CA TYR A 38 14.92 -20.39 4.79
C TYR A 38 15.41 -19.72 6.08
N PHE A 39 14.51 -19.15 6.87
CA PHE A 39 14.88 -18.43 8.10
C PHE A 39 15.07 -19.30 9.32
N ASN A 40 14.48 -20.49 9.38
CA ASN A 40 14.57 -21.39 10.56
C ASN A 40 16.00 -21.68 11.01
N PRO A 41 16.97 -22.02 10.10
CA PRO A 41 18.34 -22.32 10.50
C PRO A 41 19.13 -21.08 10.96
N ILE A 42 18.69 -19.89 10.62
CA ILE A 42 19.39 -18.61 10.88
C ILE A 42 18.62 -17.66 11.80
N LYS A 43 17.66 -18.18 12.56
CA LYS A 43 16.85 -17.40 13.50
C LYS A 43 17.66 -16.60 14.51
N SER A 44 18.81 -17.14 14.96
CA SER A 44 19.70 -16.47 15.90
C SER A 44 20.33 -15.19 15.35
N ASP A 45 20.29 -14.99 14.04
CA ASP A 45 20.83 -13.82 13.37
C ASP A 45 19.85 -12.67 13.29
N LEU A 46 18.57 -12.92 13.59
CA LEU A 46 17.50 -11.93 13.54
C LEU A 46 17.38 -11.20 14.87
N ASN A 47 17.02 -9.91 14.80
CA ASN A 47 16.62 -9.14 15.97
C ASN A 47 15.25 -9.59 16.49
N GLU A 48 14.91 -9.23 17.74
CA GLU A 48 13.66 -9.63 18.41
C GLU A 48 12.39 -9.21 17.62
N ARG A 49 12.42 -8.05 16.97
CA ARG A 49 11.29 -7.55 16.18
C ARG A 49 11.06 -8.42 14.95
N ASP A 50 12.11 -8.81 14.24
CA ASP A 50 12.01 -9.63 13.05
C ASP A 50 11.73 -11.10 13.39
N LEU A 51 12.22 -11.60 14.53
CA LEU A 51 11.78 -12.88 15.10
C LEU A 51 10.28 -12.89 15.39
N SER A 52 9.76 -11.83 16.01
CA SER A 52 8.32 -11.70 16.27
C SER A 52 7.51 -11.62 14.97
N ARG A 53 8.02 -10.97 13.94
CA ARG A 53 7.39 -10.95 12.61
C ARG A 53 7.34 -12.35 12.00
N LEU A 54 8.47 -13.06 12.02
CA LEU A 54 8.57 -14.41 11.48
C LEU A 54 7.60 -15.39 12.16
N GLN A 55 7.33 -15.21 13.46
CA GLN A 55 6.40 -16.04 14.22
C GLN A 55 4.93 -15.71 13.95
N LYS A 56 4.59 -14.42 13.86
CA LYS A 56 3.19 -13.96 13.74
C LYS A 56 2.72 -13.91 12.29
N ASN A 57 3.54 -13.40 11.40
CA ASN A 57 3.28 -13.27 9.98
C ASN A 57 4.62 -13.24 9.21
N PRO A 58 5.10 -14.39 8.72
CA PRO A 58 6.40 -14.52 8.07
C PRO A 58 6.60 -13.58 6.90
N LEU A 59 5.54 -13.25 6.13
CA LEU A 59 5.66 -12.33 5.01
C LEU A 59 6.13 -10.93 5.44
N ARG A 60 5.85 -10.52 6.68
CA ARG A 60 6.26 -9.20 7.18
C ARG A 60 7.75 -9.05 7.43
N ILE A 61 8.52 -10.14 7.37
CA ILE A 61 9.98 -10.06 7.44
C ILE A 61 10.55 -9.32 6.23
N LEU A 62 9.88 -9.43 5.07
CA LEU A 62 10.26 -8.73 3.83
C LEU A 62 10.23 -7.20 3.98
N ASP A 63 9.45 -6.68 4.92
CA ASP A 63 9.37 -5.25 5.27
C ASP A 63 10.32 -4.84 6.41
N SER A 64 11.31 -5.68 6.74
CA SER A 64 12.31 -5.32 7.74
C SER A 64 13.14 -4.13 7.27
N LYS A 65 13.43 -3.21 8.18
CA LYS A 65 14.34 -2.08 7.95
C LYS A 65 15.70 -2.29 8.63
N ASP A 66 15.88 -3.44 9.28
CA ASP A 66 17.14 -3.81 9.90
C ASP A 66 18.18 -4.14 8.83
N PRO A 67 19.36 -3.51 8.84
CA PRO A 67 20.39 -3.72 7.80
C PRO A 67 20.86 -5.19 7.69
N LYS A 68 20.98 -5.89 8.82
CA LYS A 68 21.41 -7.29 8.84
C LYS A 68 20.32 -8.18 8.20
N THR A 69 19.07 -7.96 8.59
CA THR A 69 17.93 -8.70 8.00
C THR A 69 17.79 -8.39 6.51
N GLN A 70 18.01 -7.15 6.08
CA GLN A 70 18.01 -6.75 4.67
C GLN A 70 19.10 -7.49 3.86
N GLU A 71 20.27 -7.70 4.43
CA GLU A 71 21.35 -8.47 3.76
C GLU A 71 20.96 -9.93 3.62
N ILE A 72 20.41 -10.53 4.68
CA ILE A 72 19.89 -11.90 4.66
C ILE A 72 18.78 -12.07 3.61
N LEU A 73 17.89 -11.09 3.47
CA LEU A 73 16.79 -11.13 2.51
C LEU A 73 17.24 -11.17 1.04
N LYS A 74 18.46 -10.76 0.72
CA LYS A 74 19.00 -10.87 -0.66
C LYS A 74 19.11 -12.31 -1.14
N GLY A 75 19.30 -13.27 -0.23
CA GLY A 75 19.35 -14.71 -0.54
C GLY A 75 18.03 -15.45 -0.30
N ALA A 76 16.98 -14.75 0.18
CA ALA A 76 15.71 -15.37 0.48
C ALA A 76 14.91 -15.71 -0.79
N PRO A 77 14.01 -16.70 -0.74
CA PRO A 77 13.11 -17.00 -1.84
C PRO A 77 12.25 -15.78 -2.20
N SER A 78 11.98 -15.62 -3.48
CA SER A 78 11.12 -14.54 -3.99
C SER A 78 9.69 -15.03 -4.18
N ILE A 79 8.70 -14.20 -3.87
CA ILE A 79 7.30 -14.53 -4.17
C ILE A 79 7.07 -14.75 -5.67
N SER A 80 7.86 -14.10 -6.53
CA SER A 80 7.78 -14.24 -7.98
C SER A 80 7.98 -15.69 -8.46
N ASP A 81 8.73 -16.51 -7.72
CA ASP A 81 9.00 -17.91 -8.06
C ASP A 81 7.77 -18.80 -7.84
N TYR A 82 6.79 -18.31 -7.09
CA TYR A 82 5.56 -19.04 -6.73
C TYR A 82 4.34 -18.50 -7.47
N LEU A 83 4.48 -17.38 -8.18
CA LEU A 83 3.39 -16.77 -8.93
C LEU A 83 3.15 -17.48 -10.27
N PRO A 84 1.89 -17.62 -10.70
CA PRO A 84 1.60 -18.06 -12.06
C PRO A 84 2.09 -17.02 -13.07
N LYS A 85 2.46 -17.50 -14.27
CA LYS A 85 2.99 -16.65 -15.34
C LYS A 85 2.06 -15.48 -15.69
N SER A 86 0.75 -15.70 -15.65
CA SER A 86 -0.25 -14.65 -15.89
C SER A 86 -0.16 -13.49 -14.90
N SER A 87 0.18 -13.75 -13.63
CA SER A 87 0.37 -12.70 -12.62
C SER A 87 1.64 -11.87 -12.89
N LEU A 88 2.71 -12.52 -13.34
CA LEU A 88 3.96 -11.82 -13.71
C LEU A 88 3.76 -10.97 -14.96
N GLU A 89 3.05 -11.50 -15.96
CA GLU A 89 2.66 -10.77 -17.16
C GLU A 89 1.77 -9.56 -16.83
N LEU A 90 0.82 -9.72 -15.90
CA LEU A 90 -0.02 -8.62 -15.43
C LEU A 90 0.81 -7.48 -14.81
N LEU A 91 1.78 -7.80 -13.93
CA LEU A 91 2.68 -6.79 -13.35
C LEU A 91 3.48 -6.06 -14.45
N SER A 92 4.04 -6.80 -15.40
CA SER A 92 4.79 -6.22 -16.53
C SER A 92 3.90 -5.34 -17.40
N ASN A 93 2.68 -5.77 -17.68
CA ASN A 93 1.73 -5.00 -18.48
C ASN A 93 1.30 -3.70 -17.77
N ILE A 94 1.05 -3.74 -16.47
CA ILE A 94 0.76 -2.54 -15.68
C ILE A 94 1.94 -1.56 -15.74
N GLN A 95 3.15 -2.05 -15.54
CA GLN A 95 4.35 -1.22 -15.58
C GLN A 95 4.51 -0.55 -16.94
N LYS A 96 4.35 -1.29 -18.03
CA LYS A 96 4.44 -0.76 -19.41
C LYS A 96 3.34 0.23 -19.73
N MET A 97 2.09 -0.08 -19.33
CA MET A 97 0.92 0.75 -19.65
C MET A 97 1.01 2.17 -19.07
N PHE A 98 1.63 2.30 -17.89
CA PHE A 98 1.71 3.56 -17.17
C PHE A 98 3.13 4.14 -17.08
N SER A 99 4.08 3.62 -17.87
CA SER A 99 5.50 4.04 -17.85
C SER A 99 5.71 5.52 -18.13
N GLU A 100 4.88 6.12 -18.97
CA GLU A 100 4.95 7.55 -19.28
C GLU A 100 4.30 8.45 -18.22
N GLU A 101 3.38 7.91 -17.44
CA GLU A 101 2.64 8.66 -16.42
C GLU A 101 3.26 8.59 -15.04
N CYS A 102 3.85 7.45 -14.67
CA CYS A 102 4.35 7.14 -13.35
C CYS A 102 5.65 6.34 -13.40
N ASN A 103 6.54 6.62 -12.46
CA ASN A 103 7.68 5.75 -12.19
C ASN A 103 7.21 4.51 -11.41
N ILE A 104 6.95 3.41 -12.13
CA ILE A 104 6.47 2.16 -11.55
C ILE A 104 7.62 1.17 -11.40
N LYS A 105 7.77 0.60 -10.20
CA LYS A 105 8.74 -0.46 -9.89
C LYS A 105 8.02 -1.71 -9.42
N ILE A 106 8.30 -2.85 -10.05
CA ILE A 106 7.91 -4.16 -9.52
C ILE A 106 8.87 -4.46 -8.37
N ASP A 107 8.31 -4.67 -7.17
CA ASP A 107 9.07 -4.94 -5.95
C ASP A 107 8.55 -6.23 -5.31
N PRO A 108 9.24 -7.37 -5.49
CA PRO A 108 8.80 -8.66 -4.96
C PRO A 108 8.79 -8.70 -3.42
N ASN A 109 9.46 -7.78 -2.75
CA ASN A 109 9.44 -7.65 -1.30
C ASN A 109 8.30 -6.77 -0.79
N LEU A 110 7.55 -6.12 -1.67
CA LEU A 110 6.40 -5.33 -1.27
C LEU A 110 5.31 -6.23 -0.69
N VAL A 111 5.11 -6.13 0.61
CA VAL A 111 4.01 -6.75 1.36
C VAL A 111 3.22 -5.67 2.09
N ARG A 112 1.99 -5.99 2.48
CA ARG A 112 1.14 -5.06 3.22
C ARG A 112 1.04 -5.49 4.69
N GLY A 113 0.80 -4.51 5.56
CA GLY A 113 0.72 -4.74 7.00
C GLY A 113 -0.46 -5.58 7.48
N LEU A 114 -1.41 -5.91 6.60
CA LEU A 114 -2.63 -6.64 6.90
C LEU A 114 -2.73 -7.91 6.04
N ASP A 115 -3.21 -9.00 6.62
CA ASP A 115 -3.14 -10.34 6.01
C ASP A 115 -4.23 -10.61 4.98
N TYR A 116 -5.26 -9.78 4.94
CA TYR A 116 -6.39 -9.94 4.05
C TYR A 116 -6.10 -9.63 2.57
N TYR A 117 -4.98 -8.99 2.26
CA TYR A 117 -4.63 -8.68 0.87
C TYR A 117 -4.38 -9.93 0.04
N THR A 118 -4.93 -9.93 -1.18
CA THR A 118 -4.80 -10.97 -2.21
C THR A 118 -4.45 -10.31 -3.54
N GLY A 119 -3.74 -11.04 -4.42
CA GLY A 119 -3.44 -10.50 -5.75
C GLY A 119 -2.59 -9.23 -5.71
N LEU A 120 -3.02 -8.21 -6.47
CA LEU A 120 -2.27 -6.97 -6.65
C LEU A 120 -2.24 -6.10 -5.39
N VAL A 121 -1.04 -5.64 -5.05
CA VAL A 121 -0.77 -4.65 -4.01
C VAL A 121 0.11 -3.53 -4.54
N PHE A 122 -0.06 -2.35 -3.98
CA PHE A 122 0.61 -1.13 -4.45
C PHE A 122 0.99 -0.26 -3.26
N GLU A 123 2.08 0.48 -3.42
CA GLU A 123 2.54 1.44 -2.44
C GLU A 123 3.23 2.62 -3.13
N SER A 124 2.80 3.82 -2.83
CA SER A 124 3.49 5.03 -3.29
C SER A 124 4.44 5.51 -2.23
N ILE A 125 5.68 5.74 -2.63
CA ILE A 125 6.77 6.18 -1.78
C ILE A 125 7.38 7.47 -2.29
N SER A 126 7.94 8.26 -1.35
CA SER A 126 8.75 9.44 -1.64
C SER A 126 9.97 9.47 -0.74
N SER A 127 11.14 9.70 -1.33
CA SER A 127 12.39 9.87 -0.57
C SER A 127 12.35 11.02 0.42
N ASP A 128 11.48 12.02 0.19
CA ASP A 128 11.34 13.20 1.04
C ASP A 128 10.75 12.88 2.43
N LEU A 129 10.20 11.66 2.61
CA LEU A 129 9.69 11.16 3.89
C LEU A 129 10.71 10.41 4.75
N GLY A 130 11.94 10.24 4.27
CA GLY A 130 12.99 9.52 4.99
C GLY A 130 12.74 8.00 5.08
N ALA A 131 13.10 7.37 6.21
CA ALA A 131 13.10 5.92 6.38
C ALA A 131 11.73 5.26 6.25
N GLN A 132 10.66 5.99 6.56
CA GLN A 132 9.28 5.55 6.34
C GLN A 132 8.68 6.31 5.16
N ASP A 133 9.06 5.91 3.97
CA ASP A 133 8.86 6.60 2.71
C ASP A 133 7.44 6.47 2.10
N SER A 134 6.61 5.58 2.62
CA SER A 134 5.28 5.32 2.10
C SER A 134 4.25 6.35 2.56
N TYR A 135 3.48 6.94 1.63
CA TYR A 135 2.38 7.86 1.93
C TYR A 135 1.02 7.36 1.44
N LEU A 136 0.99 6.37 0.54
CA LEU A 136 -0.23 5.79 0.01
C LEU A 136 -0.04 4.29 -0.16
N GLY A 137 -1.04 3.53 0.19
CA GLY A 137 -1.05 2.10 -0.04
C GLY A 137 -2.44 1.60 -0.40
N TRP A 138 -2.51 0.64 -1.31
CA TRP A 138 -3.74 0.02 -1.76
C TRP A 138 -3.52 -1.42 -2.18
N GLY A 139 -4.61 -2.14 -2.37
CA GLY A 139 -4.54 -3.50 -2.85
C GLY A 139 -5.89 -4.17 -2.97
N ARG A 140 -5.88 -5.34 -3.57
CA ARG A 140 -7.02 -6.22 -3.72
C ARG A 140 -7.17 -7.11 -2.48
N TYR A 141 -8.40 -7.39 -2.06
CA TYR A 141 -8.72 -8.29 -0.96
C TYR A 141 -10.06 -8.98 -1.24
N ASP A 142 -9.96 -10.22 -1.71
CA ASP A 142 -11.15 -10.97 -2.17
C ASP A 142 -11.85 -11.70 -1.02
N ASN A 143 -11.11 -12.07 0.02
CA ASN A 143 -11.61 -12.93 1.09
C ASN A 143 -12.05 -12.18 2.35
N LEU A 144 -11.91 -10.84 2.40
CA LEU A 144 -12.20 -10.09 3.63
C LEU A 144 -13.68 -10.16 4.00
N CYS A 145 -14.56 -10.06 3.01
CA CYS A 145 -16.00 -10.11 3.26
C CYS A 145 -16.44 -11.46 3.87
N SER A 146 -15.95 -12.56 3.30
CA SER A 146 -16.25 -13.90 3.82
C SER A 146 -15.62 -14.17 5.19
N GLN A 147 -14.41 -13.66 5.44
CA GLN A 147 -13.78 -13.73 6.77
C GLN A 147 -14.59 -13.00 7.86
N LEU A 148 -15.34 -11.97 7.48
CA LEU A 148 -16.24 -11.23 8.37
C LEU A 148 -17.67 -11.81 8.41
N GLY A 149 -17.89 -13.00 7.83
CA GLY A 149 -19.21 -13.67 7.83
C GLY A 149 -20.14 -13.24 6.69
N GLY A 150 -19.65 -12.45 5.73
CA GLY A 150 -20.39 -12.07 4.53
C GLY A 150 -20.24 -13.06 3.38
N LYS A 151 -20.70 -12.69 2.18
CA LYS A 151 -20.51 -13.46 0.95
C LYS A 151 -19.09 -13.21 0.38
N ASP A 152 -18.61 -14.18 -0.40
CA ASP A 152 -17.39 -13.97 -1.19
C ASP A 152 -17.61 -12.80 -2.16
N MET A 153 -16.84 -11.74 -1.97
CA MET A 153 -16.92 -10.53 -2.78
C MET A 153 -15.53 -9.94 -2.98
N PRO A 154 -15.04 -9.89 -4.22
CA PRO A 154 -13.78 -9.25 -4.49
C PRO A 154 -13.88 -7.75 -4.22
N ALA A 155 -12.86 -7.22 -3.58
CA ALA A 155 -12.80 -5.81 -3.25
C ALA A 155 -11.39 -5.25 -3.46
N ILE A 156 -11.33 -3.93 -3.62
CA ILE A 156 -10.11 -3.15 -3.69
C ILE A 156 -10.26 -1.92 -2.81
N GLY A 157 -9.22 -1.55 -2.11
CA GLY A 157 -9.24 -0.37 -1.25
C GLY A 157 -7.91 0.34 -1.20
N MET A 158 -7.98 1.62 -0.86
CA MET A 158 -6.83 2.52 -0.78
C MET A 158 -6.87 3.32 0.51
N ALA A 159 -5.69 3.53 1.09
CA ALA A 159 -5.51 4.43 2.22
C ALA A 159 -4.36 5.40 1.95
N ILE A 160 -4.52 6.65 2.36
CA ILE A 160 -3.53 7.73 2.21
C ILE A 160 -3.23 8.29 3.59
N GLY A 161 -1.95 8.43 3.93
CA GLY A 161 -1.49 9.20 5.09
C GLY A 161 -1.55 10.68 4.77
N ILE A 162 -2.60 11.37 5.22
CA ILE A 162 -2.85 12.78 4.88
C ILE A 162 -1.71 13.67 5.37
N GLU A 163 -1.21 13.43 6.58
CA GLU A 163 -0.09 14.17 7.15
C GLU A 163 1.19 13.97 6.30
N ARG A 164 1.45 12.75 5.86
CA ARG A 164 2.59 12.42 5.00
C ARG A 164 2.47 13.09 3.64
N LEU A 165 1.27 13.03 3.04
CA LEU A 165 0.99 13.69 1.78
C LEU A 165 1.19 15.21 1.89
N ALA A 166 0.74 15.81 2.99
CA ALA A 166 0.92 17.24 3.25
C ALA A 166 2.40 17.64 3.39
N LEU A 167 3.22 16.79 4.02
CA LEU A 167 4.65 17.04 4.20
C LEU A 167 5.43 17.09 2.88
N ILE A 168 5.07 16.23 1.90
CA ILE A 168 5.78 16.13 0.62
C ILE A 168 5.10 16.91 -0.51
N SER A 169 3.94 17.51 -0.24
CA SER A 169 3.22 18.31 -1.23
C SER A 169 3.90 19.66 -1.43
N SER A 170 4.17 19.99 -2.69
CA SER A 170 4.67 21.30 -3.09
C SER A 170 3.55 22.31 -3.42
N LEU A 171 2.37 22.10 -2.90
CA LEU A 171 1.28 23.07 -3.00
C LEU A 171 1.67 24.34 -2.24
N SER A 172 1.46 25.51 -2.85
CA SER A 172 1.83 26.77 -2.21
C SER A 172 1.03 26.95 -0.90
N LYS A 173 1.73 27.33 0.17
CA LYS A 173 1.13 27.61 1.49
C LYS A 173 0.12 28.78 1.49
N ASN A 174 -0.08 29.43 0.34
CA ASN A 174 -0.95 30.61 0.22
C ASN A 174 -2.44 30.30 -0.02
N SER A 175 -2.82 29.04 -0.17
CA SER A 175 -4.24 28.71 -0.11
C SER A 175 -4.70 28.73 1.35
N ARG A 176 -5.38 29.78 1.77
CA ARG A 176 -6.10 29.80 3.05
C ARG A 176 -7.05 28.60 3.04
N ILE A 177 -6.73 27.57 3.79
CA ILE A 177 -7.65 26.46 4.02
C ILE A 177 -8.75 27.03 4.93
N THR A 178 -9.91 27.31 4.37
CA THR A 178 -11.07 27.63 5.16
C THR A 178 -11.71 26.33 5.60
N ILE A 179 -11.58 25.99 6.87
CA ILE A 179 -12.29 24.87 7.47
C ILE A 179 -13.63 25.40 7.96
N THR A 180 -14.71 24.91 7.36
CA THR A 180 -16.07 25.26 7.78
C THR A 180 -16.63 24.09 8.60
N PHE A 181 -16.87 24.32 9.88
CA PHE A 181 -17.57 23.39 10.74
C PHE A 181 -19.09 23.64 10.62
N ILE A 182 -19.82 22.58 10.25
CA ILE A 182 -21.28 22.62 10.21
C ILE A 182 -21.80 21.80 11.37
N ILE A 183 -22.39 22.45 12.36
CA ILE A 183 -23.03 21.78 13.48
C ILE A 183 -24.39 21.28 13.04
N ILE A 184 -24.61 19.99 13.01
CA ILE A 184 -25.84 19.35 12.59
C ILE A 184 -26.63 18.95 13.84
N SER A 185 -27.87 19.51 13.95
CA SER A 185 -28.86 18.99 14.88
C SER A 185 -29.99 18.31 14.12
N ASN A 186 -30.85 17.56 14.82
CA ASN A 186 -31.97 16.86 14.18
C ASN A 186 -32.90 17.78 13.37
N ASN A 187 -32.97 19.06 13.75
CA ASN A 187 -33.87 20.03 13.13
C ASN A 187 -33.25 20.81 11.96
N ASN A 188 -31.94 20.68 11.69
CA ASN A 188 -31.25 21.46 10.67
C ASN A 188 -30.39 20.63 9.68
N GLN A 189 -30.56 19.31 9.65
CA GLN A 189 -29.77 18.43 8.78
C GLN A 189 -29.84 18.82 7.30
N SER A 190 -31.04 19.03 6.77
CA SER A 190 -31.22 19.42 5.36
C SER A 190 -30.56 20.75 5.04
N LYS A 191 -30.64 21.74 5.96
CA LYS A 191 -30.03 23.06 5.79
C LYS A 191 -28.49 22.93 5.83
N ALA A 192 -27.96 22.15 6.77
CA ALA A 192 -26.52 21.89 6.87
C ALA A 192 -25.97 21.16 5.62
N TYR A 193 -26.71 20.18 5.09
CA TYR A 193 -26.38 19.52 3.85
C TYR A 193 -26.30 20.47 2.65
N ASN A 194 -27.31 21.33 2.49
CA ASN A 194 -27.36 22.32 1.40
C ASN A 194 -26.20 23.32 1.49
N ILE A 195 -25.86 23.79 2.69
CA ILE A 195 -24.71 24.67 2.90
C ILE A 195 -23.42 23.97 2.52
N ALA A 196 -23.21 22.74 2.99
CA ALA A 196 -22.02 21.95 2.67
C ALA A 196 -21.90 21.69 1.16
N HIS A 197 -23.01 21.37 0.49
CA HIS A 197 -23.05 21.17 -0.95
C HIS A 197 -22.68 22.44 -1.71
N ASN A 198 -23.24 23.57 -1.35
CA ASN A 198 -22.95 24.87 -1.97
C ASN A 198 -21.48 25.27 -1.78
N LEU A 199 -20.93 25.10 -0.57
CA LEU A 199 -19.52 25.38 -0.30
C LEU A 199 -18.55 24.53 -1.10
N ARG A 200 -18.92 23.29 -1.40
CA ARG A 200 -18.10 22.39 -2.23
C ARG A 200 -18.20 22.73 -3.71
N SER A 201 -19.35 23.19 -4.19
CA SER A 201 -19.59 23.54 -5.58
C SER A 201 -19.01 24.90 -5.98
N THR A 202 -18.81 25.82 -5.03
CA THR A 202 -18.26 27.17 -5.28
C THR A 202 -16.73 27.24 -5.30
N LYS A 203 -16.03 26.16 -4.94
CA LYS A 203 -14.58 26.06 -5.13
C LYS A 203 -14.29 25.43 -6.50
N LYS A 204 -14.21 26.28 -7.51
CA LYS A 204 -13.47 26.03 -8.75
C LYS A 204 -12.12 26.70 -8.66
#